data_8ff29c6ba36402b2bacd4d0200ae00d4
#
_entry.id   8ff29c6ba36402b2bacd4d0200ae00d4
#
_cell.length_a   1.000
_cell.length_b   1.000
_cell.length_c   1.000
_cell.angle_alpha   90.00
_cell.angle_beta   90.00
_cell.angle_gamma   90.00
#
_symmetry.space_group_name_H-M   'P 1'
#
loop_
_entity.id
_entity.type
_entity.pdbx_description
1 polymer ?
#
loop_
_entity_poly.entity_id
_entity_poly.type
_entity_poly.pdbx_seq_one_letter_code
_entity_poly.pdbx_strand_id
1 'polypeptide(L)'
;MTAIDRGRATAAFKRYTDAYDAANPRIALKIEHTYHVAEACDAVAREQGWSTEDIDLAWLCGLLHDMGRFEQLRRWDTFKDAESMSHAALGVGVLFGENPDDAPATTSIRDFIETDEDDELIRASIAYHSDFRLPAQLDERTRRFCDIVRDGDKIDIMRTIADSTVDTNLKVDED
;
A
#
# COMPACT_ATOMS: atom_id res chain seq x y z
N MET A 1 9.50 -21.22 2.00
CA MET A 1 8.72 -19.98 2.19
C MET A 1 8.19 -19.93 3.61
N THR A 2 8.39 -18.84 4.31
CA THR A 2 7.87 -18.65 5.66
C THR A 2 6.43 -18.16 5.56
N ALA A 3 5.51 -18.77 6.32
CA ALA A 3 4.14 -18.31 6.36
C ALA A 3 4.08 -16.85 6.87
N ILE A 4 3.37 -15.98 6.16
CA ILE A 4 3.15 -14.60 6.58
C ILE A 4 2.13 -14.58 7.71
N ASP A 5 2.52 -14.00 8.84
CA ASP A 5 1.62 -13.73 9.96
C ASP A 5 0.87 -12.41 9.70
N ARG A 6 -0.35 -12.52 9.18
CA ARG A 6 -1.21 -11.35 8.91
C ARG A 6 -1.53 -10.56 10.17
N GLY A 7 -1.65 -11.22 11.32
CA GLY A 7 -1.89 -10.54 12.61
C GLY A 7 -0.70 -9.67 13.00
N ARG A 8 0.51 -10.18 12.87
CA ARG A 8 1.75 -9.42 13.05
C ARG A 8 1.85 -8.23 12.10
N ALA A 9 1.62 -8.47 10.80
CA ALA A 9 1.68 -7.42 9.78
C ALA A 9 0.64 -6.31 10.02
N THR A 10 -0.60 -6.68 10.37
CA THR A 10 -1.65 -5.72 10.72
C THR A 10 -1.28 -4.91 11.97
N ALA A 11 -0.73 -5.54 12.99
CA ALA A 11 -0.28 -4.86 14.20
C ALA A 11 0.90 -3.90 13.91
N ALA A 12 1.83 -4.29 13.03
CA ALA A 12 2.92 -3.44 12.60
C ALA A 12 2.42 -2.22 11.82
N PHE A 13 1.50 -2.42 10.87
CA PHE A 13 0.87 -1.33 10.13
C PHE A 13 0.13 -0.37 11.06
N LYS A 14 -0.63 -0.89 12.01
CA LYS A 14 -1.32 -0.07 13.00
C LYS A 14 -0.33 0.77 13.83
N ARG A 15 0.73 0.17 14.35
CA ARG A 15 1.77 0.92 15.10
C ARG A 15 2.37 2.05 14.27
N TYR A 16 2.63 1.79 12.98
CA TYR A 16 3.15 2.80 12.06
C TYR A 16 2.16 3.95 11.89
N THR A 17 0.90 3.67 11.61
CA THR A 17 -0.12 4.68 11.36
C THR A 17 -0.56 5.44 12.60
N ASP A 18 -0.51 4.83 13.79
CA ASP A 18 -0.82 5.47 15.07
C ASP A 18 0.13 6.64 15.42
N ALA A 19 1.30 6.72 14.78
CA ALA A 19 2.24 7.81 14.96
C ALA A 19 1.86 9.08 14.15
N TYR A 20 0.87 8.99 13.26
CA TYR A 20 0.38 10.10 12.45
C TYR A 20 -0.94 10.63 13.00
N ASP A 21 -1.33 11.83 12.60
CA ASP A 21 -2.53 12.50 13.12
C ASP A 21 -3.82 11.79 12.70
N ALA A 22 -4.38 11.01 13.61
CA ALA A 22 -5.63 10.27 13.40
C ALA A 22 -6.85 11.18 13.18
N ALA A 23 -6.80 12.45 13.58
CA ALA A 23 -7.87 13.42 13.35
C ALA A 23 -7.86 13.98 11.91
N ASN A 24 -6.76 13.79 11.17
CA ASN A 24 -6.68 14.18 9.77
C ASN A 24 -7.48 13.18 8.90
N PRO A 25 -8.58 13.62 8.24
CA PRO A 25 -9.42 12.73 7.45
C PRO A 25 -8.68 12.10 6.27
N ARG A 26 -7.61 12.70 5.78
CA ARG A 26 -6.76 12.14 4.72
C ARG A 26 -5.94 10.96 5.22
N ILE A 27 -5.50 10.97 6.48
CA ILE A 27 -4.85 9.83 7.13
C ILE A 27 -5.84 8.68 7.29
N ALA A 28 -7.03 8.94 7.83
CA ALA A 28 -8.08 7.94 7.98
C ALA A 28 -8.48 7.30 6.64
N LEU A 29 -8.64 8.12 5.59
CA LEU A 29 -8.92 7.65 4.24
C LEU A 29 -7.84 6.70 3.71
N LYS A 30 -6.56 7.03 3.92
CA LYS A 30 -5.44 6.19 3.47
C LYS A 30 -5.33 4.89 4.26
N ILE A 31 -5.64 4.88 5.54
CA ILE A 31 -5.71 3.65 6.33
C ILE A 31 -6.79 2.72 5.77
N GLU A 32 -8.00 3.23 5.55
CA GLU A 32 -9.11 2.47 4.98
C GLU A 32 -8.77 1.93 3.58
N HIS A 33 -8.29 2.79 2.70
CA HIS A 33 -7.82 2.44 1.35
C HIS A 33 -6.80 1.30 1.38
N THR A 34 -5.81 1.38 2.25
CA THR A 34 -4.75 0.38 2.37
C THR A 34 -5.29 -1.00 2.71
N TYR A 35 -6.23 -1.10 3.66
CA TYR A 35 -6.88 -2.37 3.99
C TYR A 35 -7.72 -2.91 2.83
N HIS A 36 -8.46 -2.07 2.13
CA HIS A 36 -9.23 -2.50 0.95
C HIS A 36 -8.33 -3.01 -0.17
N VAL A 37 -7.19 -2.37 -0.41
CA VAL A 37 -6.21 -2.84 -1.42
C VAL A 37 -5.63 -4.19 -1.02
N ALA A 38 -5.27 -4.40 0.25
CA ALA A 38 -4.81 -5.70 0.74
C ALA A 38 -5.85 -6.80 0.50
N GLU A 39 -7.13 -6.55 0.84
CA GLU A 39 -8.23 -7.48 0.60
C GLU A 39 -8.49 -7.74 -0.89
N ALA A 40 -8.37 -6.71 -1.74
CA ALA A 40 -8.50 -6.85 -3.18
C ALA A 40 -7.39 -7.74 -3.75
N CYS A 41 -6.13 -7.54 -3.32
CA CYS A 41 -5.01 -8.39 -3.73
C CYS A 41 -5.23 -9.87 -3.30
N ASP A 42 -5.68 -10.11 -2.06
CA ASP A 42 -6.05 -11.46 -1.59
C ASP A 42 -7.12 -12.10 -2.47
N ALA A 43 -8.21 -11.38 -2.72
CA ALA A 43 -9.34 -11.88 -3.50
C ALA A 43 -8.93 -12.23 -4.92
N VAL A 44 -8.19 -11.36 -5.61
CA VAL A 44 -7.72 -11.61 -6.98
C VAL A 44 -6.76 -12.79 -7.03
N ALA A 45 -5.82 -12.90 -6.07
CA ALA A 45 -4.89 -14.03 -6.00
C ALA A 45 -5.63 -15.36 -5.80
N ARG A 46 -6.68 -15.39 -4.95
CA ARG A 46 -7.54 -16.57 -4.75
C ARG A 46 -8.27 -16.97 -6.02
N GLU A 47 -8.90 -16.02 -6.69
CA GLU A 47 -9.62 -16.27 -7.96
C GLU A 47 -8.68 -16.79 -9.07
N GLN A 48 -7.42 -16.37 -9.05
CA GLN A 48 -6.40 -16.89 -9.98
C GLN A 48 -5.80 -18.22 -9.55
N GLY A 49 -6.20 -18.80 -8.42
CA GLY A 49 -5.74 -20.09 -7.93
C GLY A 49 -4.27 -20.11 -7.47
N TRP A 50 -3.78 -19.00 -6.89
CA TRP A 50 -2.43 -18.95 -6.35
C TRP A 50 -2.29 -19.84 -5.12
N SER A 51 -1.06 -20.19 -4.74
CA SER A 51 -0.79 -20.89 -3.48
C SER A 51 -1.18 -20.05 -2.27
N THR A 52 -1.44 -20.69 -1.13
CA THR A 52 -1.76 -19.99 0.11
C THR A 52 -0.67 -18.97 0.49
N GLU A 53 0.59 -19.36 0.33
CA GLU A 53 1.75 -18.53 0.61
C GLU A 53 1.80 -17.28 -0.31
N ASP A 54 1.54 -17.47 -1.60
CA ASP A 54 1.51 -16.36 -2.56
C ASP A 54 0.27 -15.47 -2.36
N ILE A 55 -0.87 -16.01 -1.90
CA ILE A 55 -2.06 -15.23 -1.52
C ILE A 55 -1.73 -14.34 -0.31
N ASP A 56 -1.09 -14.89 0.72
CA ASP A 56 -0.70 -14.11 1.90
C ASP A 56 0.34 -13.05 1.55
N LEU A 57 1.28 -13.35 0.66
CA LEU A 57 2.26 -12.39 0.17
C LEU A 57 1.61 -11.28 -0.68
N ALA A 58 0.63 -11.60 -1.53
CA ALA A 58 -0.11 -10.61 -2.30
C ALA A 58 -0.89 -9.66 -1.39
N TRP A 59 -1.55 -10.19 -0.36
CA TRP A 59 -2.19 -9.40 0.68
C TRP A 59 -1.20 -8.47 1.38
N LEU A 60 -0.02 -8.97 1.74
CA LEU A 60 1.03 -8.16 2.38
C LEU A 60 1.52 -7.04 1.45
N CYS A 61 1.79 -7.34 0.18
CA CYS A 61 2.19 -6.32 -0.79
C CYS A 61 1.13 -5.22 -0.93
N GLY A 62 -0.16 -5.59 -0.92
CA GLY A 62 -1.27 -4.64 -0.90
C GLY A 62 -1.29 -3.79 0.37
N LEU A 63 -1.01 -4.37 1.54
CA LEU A 63 -0.93 -3.64 2.81
C LEU A 63 0.23 -2.62 2.82
N LEU A 64 1.31 -2.89 2.11
CA LEU A 64 2.53 -2.10 2.15
C LEU A 64 2.64 -1.06 1.01
N HIS A 65 1.79 -1.13 -0.02
CA HIS A 65 1.99 -0.35 -1.25
C HIS A 65 2.04 1.17 -1.03
N ASP A 66 1.25 1.69 -0.11
CA ASP A 66 1.08 3.13 0.14
C ASP A 66 1.73 3.63 1.45
N MET A 67 2.68 2.86 2.03
CA MET A 67 3.38 3.25 3.26
C MET A 67 3.99 4.65 3.19
N GLY A 68 4.46 5.08 2.03
CA GLY A 68 5.05 6.40 1.83
C GLY A 68 4.06 7.56 1.89
N ARG A 69 2.75 7.33 1.71
CA ARG A 69 1.73 8.39 1.71
C ARG A 69 1.62 9.11 3.05
N PHE A 70 1.83 8.41 4.14
CA PHE A 70 1.79 8.99 5.48
C PHE A 70 2.91 10.02 5.67
N GLU A 71 4.15 9.68 5.30
CA GLU A 71 5.28 10.59 5.31
C GLU A 71 5.14 11.71 4.27
N GLN A 72 4.62 11.41 3.10
CA GLN A 72 4.36 12.41 2.05
C GLN A 72 3.42 13.49 2.57
N LEU A 73 2.29 13.09 3.16
CA LEU A 73 1.32 14.03 3.72
C LEU A 73 1.91 14.85 4.88
N ARG A 74 2.66 14.19 5.80
CA ARG A 74 3.30 14.87 6.93
C ARG A 74 4.30 15.94 6.48
N ARG A 75 5.09 15.66 5.44
CA ARG A 75 6.17 16.54 4.99
C ARG A 75 5.70 17.66 4.08
N TRP A 76 4.77 17.36 3.18
CA TRP A 76 4.38 18.31 2.12
C TRP A 76 2.90 18.64 2.10
N ASP A 77 2.10 18.08 2.98
CA ASP A 77 0.65 18.31 3.08
C ASP A 77 -0.10 18.06 1.74
N THR A 78 0.41 17.16 0.91
CA THR A 78 -0.16 16.81 -0.39
C THR A 78 0.03 15.33 -0.69
N PHE A 79 -0.84 14.78 -1.56
CA PHE A 79 -0.67 13.46 -2.17
C PHE A 79 -0.18 13.54 -3.63
N LYS A 80 0.18 14.72 -4.11
CA LYS A 80 0.65 14.90 -5.48
C LYS A 80 2.17 14.72 -5.54
N ASP A 81 2.61 13.65 -6.20
CA ASP A 81 4.03 13.35 -6.36
C ASP A 81 4.79 14.49 -7.05
N ALA A 82 4.16 15.16 -8.01
CA ALA A 82 4.75 16.30 -8.72
C ALA A 82 5.00 17.53 -7.83
N GLU A 83 4.30 17.65 -6.70
CA GLU A 83 4.44 18.74 -5.72
C GLU A 83 5.30 18.34 -4.50
N SER A 84 5.77 17.10 -4.46
CA SER A 84 6.53 16.53 -3.35
C SER A 84 7.65 15.60 -3.84
N MET A 85 7.44 14.30 -3.72
CA MET A 85 8.29 13.24 -4.27
C MET A 85 7.44 11.99 -4.52
N SER A 86 7.99 11.02 -5.25
CA SER A 86 7.35 9.73 -5.46
C SER A 86 6.99 9.06 -4.12
N HIS A 87 5.69 8.86 -3.89
CA HIS A 87 5.21 8.16 -2.70
C HIS A 87 5.65 6.69 -2.68
N ALA A 88 5.77 6.07 -3.86
CA ALA A 88 6.27 4.71 -3.98
C ALA A 88 7.74 4.61 -3.55
N ALA A 89 8.59 5.52 -4.02
CA ALA A 89 9.99 5.59 -3.59
C ALA A 89 10.12 5.89 -2.09
N LEU A 90 9.27 6.77 -1.57
CA LEU A 90 9.23 7.07 -0.13
C LEU A 90 8.81 5.85 0.68
N GLY A 91 7.85 5.05 0.22
CA GLY A 91 7.43 3.80 0.85
C GLY A 91 8.55 2.75 0.89
N VAL A 92 9.29 2.60 -0.20
CA VAL A 92 10.51 1.76 -0.22
C VAL A 92 11.54 2.27 0.79
N GLY A 93 11.77 3.57 0.85
CA GLY A 93 12.68 4.18 1.82
C GLY A 93 12.26 3.92 3.27
N VAL A 94 10.97 4.02 3.60
CA VAL A 94 10.42 3.73 4.93
C VAL A 94 10.66 2.28 5.35
N LEU A 95 10.51 1.31 4.44
CA LEU A 95 10.56 -0.12 4.76
C LEU A 95 11.95 -0.73 4.65
N PHE A 96 12.73 -0.32 3.66
CA PHE A 96 14.01 -0.97 3.30
C PHE A 96 15.21 -0.03 3.38
N GLY A 97 14.99 1.25 3.51
CA GLY A 97 16.02 2.26 3.56
C GLY A 97 16.06 2.97 4.89
N GLU A 98 16.46 4.20 4.79
CA GLU A 98 16.53 5.09 5.93
C GLU A 98 15.17 5.79 6.12
N ASN A 99 14.56 5.56 7.25
CA ASN A 99 13.48 6.42 7.67
C ASN A 99 14.08 7.78 8.01
N PRO A 100 13.49 8.90 7.58
CA PRO A 100 14.02 10.22 7.94
C PRO A 100 14.15 10.38 9.46
N ASP A 101 15.24 10.97 9.89
CA ASP A 101 15.53 11.19 11.32
C ASP A 101 14.43 11.92 12.08
N ASP A 102 13.59 12.70 11.37
CA ASP A 102 12.47 13.45 11.91
C ASP A 102 11.11 12.76 11.81
N ALA A 103 11.07 11.51 11.34
CA ALA A 103 9.81 10.77 11.21
C ALA A 103 9.25 10.37 12.58
N PRO A 104 7.94 10.49 12.80
CA PRO A 104 7.30 10.16 14.07
C PRO A 104 7.29 8.64 14.34
N ALA A 105 7.40 7.82 13.31
CA ALA A 105 7.44 6.37 13.42
C ALA A 105 8.69 5.82 12.74
N THR A 106 9.34 4.88 13.42
CA THR A 106 10.35 4.01 12.82
C THR A 106 9.72 2.65 12.54
N THR A 107 9.89 2.15 11.33
CA THR A 107 9.44 0.81 10.93
C THR A 107 10.40 0.26 9.89
N SER A 108 10.41 -1.05 9.76
CA SER A 108 11.15 -1.74 8.71
C SER A 108 10.34 -2.92 8.19
N ILE A 109 10.71 -3.45 7.05
CA ILE A 109 10.07 -4.65 6.50
C ILE A 109 10.10 -5.81 7.49
N ARG A 110 11.11 -5.89 8.38
CA ARG A 110 11.24 -6.94 9.43
C ARG A 110 10.15 -6.86 10.50
N ASP A 111 9.44 -5.77 10.63
CA ASP A 111 8.26 -5.70 11.50
C ASP A 111 7.06 -6.49 10.91
N PHE A 112 7.00 -6.61 9.60
CA PHE A 112 5.91 -7.23 8.84
C PHE A 112 6.18 -8.70 8.48
N ILE A 113 7.41 -9.01 8.07
CA ILE A 113 7.83 -10.36 7.67
C ILE A 113 9.21 -10.67 8.26
N GLU A 114 9.41 -11.92 8.73
CA GLU A 114 10.64 -12.29 9.44
C GLU A 114 11.83 -12.59 8.52
N THR A 115 11.54 -13.15 7.34
CA THR A 115 12.57 -13.57 6.37
C THR A 115 12.76 -12.54 5.28
N ASP A 116 13.89 -12.63 4.58
CA ASP A 116 14.29 -11.74 3.50
C ASP A 116 14.12 -12.36 2.09
N GLU A 117 13.59 -13.58 2.03
CA GLU A 117 13.45 -14.34 0.78
C GLU A 117 12.64 -13.60 -0.30
N ASP A 118 11.61 -12.85 0.09
CA ASP A 118 10.73 -12.11 -0.81
C ASP A 118 10.97 -10.59 -0.81
N ASP A 119 12.03 -10.10 -0.17
CA ASP A 119 12.30 -8.66 -0.03
C ASP A 119 12.35 -7.93 -1.37
N GLU A 120 13.03 -8.47 -2.38
CA GLU A 120 13.16 -7.83 -3.69
C GLU A 120 11.80 -7.80 -4.43
N LEU A 121 10.98 -8.85 -4.28
CA LEU A 121 9.64 -8.89 -4.83
C LEU A 121 8.74 -7.85 -4.16
N ILE A 122 8.75 -7.77 -2.83
CA ILE A 122 7.96 -6.79 -2.06
C ILE A 122 8.41 -5.38 -2.44
N ARG A 123 9.73 -5.12 -2.48
CA ARG A 123 10.30 -3.84 -2.90
C ARG A 123 9.81 -3.43 -4.29
N ALA A 124 9.86 -4.34 -5.27
CA ALA A 124 9.42 -4.09 -6.63
C ALA A 124 7.91 -3.79 -6.68
N SER A 125 7.10 -4.56 -5.95
CA SER A 125 5.65 -4.36 -5.90
C SER A 125 5.28 -2.98 -5.36
N ILE A 126 6.00 -2.48 -4.34
CA ILE A 126 5.81 -1.13 -3.81
C ILE A 126 6.33 -0.07 -4.78
N ALA A 127 7.56 -0.25 -5.30
CA ALA A 127 8.22 0.73 -6.15
C ALA A 127 7.45 1.03 -7.44
N TYR A 128 6.81 0.00 -8.02
CA TYR A 128 6.19 0.09 -9.35
C TYR A 128 4.66 0.10 -9.35
N HIS A 129 4.01 0.13 -8.18
CA HIS A 129 2.53 0.05 -8.13
C HIS A 129 1.83 1.21 -8.84
N SER A 130 2.44 2.39 -8.89
CA SER A 130 1.90 3.58 -9.55
C SER A 130 2.45 3.82 -10.96
N ASP A 131 3.40 3.00 -11.43
CA ASP A 131 4.01 3.18 -12.74
C ASP A 131 3.06 2.78 -13.87
N PHE A 132 3.08 3.54 -14.96
CA PHE A 132 2.27 3.23 -16.14
C PHE A 132 2.72 1.93 -16.82
N ARG A 133 4.01 1.65 -16.82
CA ARG A 133 4.61 0.42 -17.39
C ARG A 133 5.60 -0.19 -16.42
N LEU A 134 5.52 -1.51 -16.27
CA LEU A 134 6.50 -2.26 -15.49
C LEU A 134 7.82 -2.41 -16.26
N PRO A 135 8.96 -2.43 -15.57
CA PRO A 135 10.26 -2.74 -16.17
C PRO A 135 10.26 -4.08 -16.90
N ALA A 136 10.88 -4.13 -18.08
CA ALA A 136 10.88 -5.32 -18.93
C ALA A 136 11.68 -6.49 -18.32
N GLN A 137 12.66 -6.18 -17.47
CA GLN A 137 13.59 -7.15 -16.86
C GLN A 137 13.04 -7.87 -15.62
N LEU A 138 11.84 -7.53 -15.15
CA LEU A 138 11.23 -8.24 -14.02
C LEU A 138 10.98 -9.70 -14.38
N ASP A 139 11.33 -10.61 -13.47
CA ASP A 139 10.95 -12.00 -13.60
C ASP A 139 9.42 -12.17 -13.54
N GLU A 140 8.92 -13.32 -14.01
CA GLU A 140 7.49 -13.56 -14.15
C GLU A 140 6.75 -13.49 -12.81
N ARG A 141 7.33 -14.06 -11.73
CA ARG A 141 6.71 -14.06 -10.40
C ARG A 141 6.61 -12.63 -9.89
N THR A 142 7.69 -11.87 -9.87
CA THR A 142 7.70 -10.47 -9.43
C THR A 142 6.73 -9.61 -10.24
N ARG A 143 6.69 -9.81 -11.57
CA ARG A 143 5.73 -9.10 -12.43
C ARG A 143 4.28 -9.36 -12.04
N ARG A 144 3.90 -10.60 -11.77
CA ARG A 144 2.54 -10.97 -11.33
C ARG A 144 2.14 -10.25 -10.04
N PHE A 145 3.06 -10.15 -9.07
CA PHE A 145 2.82 -9.41 -7.82
C PHE A 145 2.71 -7.90 -8.04
N CYS A 146 3.55 -7.31 -8.90
CA CYS A 146 3.39 -5.91 -9.27
C CYS A 146 2.03 -5.64 -9.93
N ASP A 147 1.59 -6.51 -10.84
CA ASP A 147 0.31 -6.36 -11.53
C ASP A 147 -0.87 -6.46 -10.56
N ILE A 148 -0.86 -7.44 -9.63
CA ILE A 148 -1.96 -7.61 -8.67
C ILE A 148 -2.09 -6.41 -7.72
N VAL A 149 -0.97 -5.81 -7.28
CA VAL A 149 -1.01 -4.62 -6.43
C VAL A 149 -1.55 -3.41 -7.22
N ARG A 150 -1.13 -3.24 -8.47
CA ARG A 150 -1.62 -2.18 -9.36
C ARG A 150 -3.11 -2.29 -9.61
N ASP A 151 -3.62 -3.50 -9.79
CA ASP A 151 -5.04 -3.76 -10.00
C ASP A 151 -5.84 -3.54 -8.72
N GLY A 152 -5.36 -4.04 -7.58
CA GLY A 152 -5.97 -3.83 -6.27
C GLY A 152 -6.09 -2.34 -5.91
N ASP A 153 -5.05 -1.57 -6.13
CA ASP A 153 -5.04 -0.12 -5.92
C ASP A 153 -6.10 0.58 -6.79
N LYS A 154 -6.16 0.27 -8.09
CA LYS A 154 -7.16 0.84 -9.01
C LYS A 154 -8.59 0.45 -8.66
N ILE A 155 -8.83 -0.78 -8.24
CA ILE A 155 -10.17 -1.24 -7.80
C ILE A 155 -10.67 -0.37 -6.66
N ASP A 156 -9.84 -0.10 -5.64
CA ASP A 156 -10.27 0.73 -4.52
C ASP A 156 -10.35 2.22 -4.86
N ILE A 157 -9.49 2.75 -5.73
CA ILE A 157 -9.60 4.11 -6.25
C ILE A 157 -10.95 4.30 -6.96
N MET A 158 -11.38 3.34 -7.78
CA MET A 158 -12.69 3.39 -8.45
C MET A 158 -13.84 3.38 -7.45
N ARG A 159 -13.76 2.56 -6.40
CA ARG A 159 -14.73 2.55 -5.29
C ARG A 159 -14.82 3.94 -4.65
N THR A 160 -13.71 4.52 -4.28
CA THR A 160 -13.64 5.84 -3.62
C THR A 160 -14.23 6.95 -4.50
N ILE A 161 -13.98 6.91 -5.80
CA ILE A 161 -14.57 7.88 -6.76
C ILE A 161 -16.09 7.68 -6.85
N ALA A 162 -16.57 6.45 -6.93
CA ALA A 162 -18.00 6.15 -6.99
C ALA A 162 -18.73 6.64 -5.74
N ASP A 163 -18.20 6.37 -4.56
CA ASP A 163 -18.75 6.82 -3.28
C ASP A 163 -18.81 8.35 -3.21
N SER A 164 -17.74 9.05 -3.60
CA SER A 164 -17.69 10.52 -3.63
C SER A 164 -18.71 11.13 -4.59
N THR A 165 -18.97 10.47 -5.73
CA THR A 165 -19.95 10.92 -6.72
C THR A 165 -21.37 10.76 -6.19
N VAL A 166 -21.67 9.67 -5.49
CA VAL A 166 -22.97 9.43 -4.85
C VAL A 166 -23.23 10.50 -3.79
N ASP A 167 -22.27 10.78 -2.92
CA ASP A 167 -22.40 11.81 -1.88
C ASP A 167 -22.64 13.21 -2.47
N THR A 168 -22.00 13.52 -3.60
CA THR A 168 -22.19 14.81 -4.30
C THR A 168 -23.59 14.89 -4.92
N ASN A 169 -24.08 13.80 -5.51
CA ASN A 169 -25.44 13.76 -6.09
C ASN A 169 -26.53 13.84 -5.02
N LEU A 170 -26.33 13.23 -3.84
CA LEU A 170 -27.29 13.32 -2.73
C LEU A 170 -27.38 14.73 -2.12
N LYS A 171 -26.31 15.53 -2.20
CA LYS A 171 -26.31 16.92 -1.72
C LYS A 171 -26.94 17.93 -2.70
N VAL A 172 -27.12 17.56 -3.95
CA VAL A 172 -27.75 18.42 -4.98
C VAL A 172 -29.28 18.36 -4.93
N ASP A 173 -29.85 17.33 -4.29
CA ASP A 173 -31.32 17.16 -4.18
C ASP A 173 -31.93 17.80 -2.91
N GLU A 174 -31.13 18.52 -2.09
CA GLU A 174 -31.60 19.20 -0.86
C GLU A 174 -31.69 20.74 -0.97
N ASP A 175 -31.54 21.32 -2.18
CA ASP A 175 -31.77 22.76 -2.46
C ASP A 175 -33.07 22.95 -3.31
#